data_37bc77c93011d697192a6893c7f5b591
#
_entry.id   37bc77c93011d697192a6893c7f5b591
#
_cell.length_a   1.000
_cell.length_b   1.000
_cell.length_c   1.000
_cell.angle_alpha   90.00
_cell.angle_beta   90.00
_cell.angle_gamma   90.00
#
_symmetry.space_group_name_H-M   'P 1'
#
loop_
_entity.id
_entity.type
_entity.pdbx_description
1 polymer ?
#
loop_
_entity_poly.entity_id
_entity_poly.type
_entity_poly.pdbx_seq_one_letter_code
_entity_poly.pdbx_strand_id
1 'polypeptide(L)'
;MRIIETKDYNDMSKKAANILSAQVIMKPDCVLGLATGSTPIGTYDQLVEWYNKGDLDFSEVTTVNLDEYKGLPRTNDQSYYYFMHQHLFDRVNIDPERTNVPNGMEPDAEKECGRYEELIRSLGGVDLQLLGLGHNGHIGFNEPGEAFEKETHCVDLTESTIEANKRFFASADDVPKQAYTMGIKTIMQAKKILIVVNGENKADIVERAFFGPVTPEVPASILQLHNDVTLVGG
;
A
#
# COMPACT_ATOMS: atom_id res chain seq x y z
N MET A 1 14.96 12.01 -4.23
CA MET A 1 13.62 12.06 -3.56
C MET A 1 13.03 13.45 -3.71
N ARG A 2 11.74 13.56 -3.97
CA ARG A 2 10.97 14.80 -4.01
C ARG A 2 10.07 14.86 -2.78
N ILE A 3 9.95 16.03 -2.15
CA ILE A 3 9.03 16.26 -1.03
C ILE A 3 8.03 17.32 -1.44
N ILE A 4 6.76 17.03 -1.25
CA ILE A 4 5.64 17.93 -1.49
C ILE A 4 4.94 18.16 -0.15
N GLU A 5 5.18 19.32 0.42
CA GLU A 5 4.54 19.75 1.65
C GLU A 5 3.05 20.03 1.44
N THR A 6 2.23 19.67 2.41
CA THR A 6 0.79 19.82 2.38
C THR A 6 0.28 20.53 3.63
N LYS A 7 -0.86 21.19 3.49
CA LYS A 7 -1.45 21.98 4.56
C LYS A 7 -2.29 21.17 5.54
N ASP A 8 -2.89 20.09 5.02
CA ASP A 8 -3.82 19.24 5.74
C ASP A 8 -4.04 17.92 4.98
N TYR A 9 -4.85 17.04 5.56
CA TYR A 9 -5.22 15.75 4.97
C TYR A 9 -5.85 15.87 3.58
N ASN A 10 -6.69 16.86 3.36
CA ASN A 10 -7.36 17.04 2.07
C ASN A 10 -6.37 17.49 0.98
N ASP A 11 -5.46 18.39 1.31
CA ASP A 11 -4.40 18.83 0.41
C ASP A 11 -3.44 17.69 0.07
N MET A 12 -3.04 16.88 1.07
CA MET A 12 -2.25 15.67 0.87
C MET A 12 -2.97 14.69 -0.08
N SER A 13 -4.22 14.38 0.22
CA SER A 13 -5.03 13.45 -0.58
C SER A 13 -5.15 13.89 -2.02
N LYS A 14 -5.40 15.17 -2.26
CA LYS A 14 -5.52 15.75 -3.59
C LYS A 14 -4.20 15.74 -4.36
N LYS A 15 -3.09 16.09 -3.70
CA LYS A 15 -1.74 16.08 -4.33
C LYS A 15 -1.30 14.65 -4.66
N ALA A 16 -1.56 13.68 -3.78
CA ALA A 16 -1.31 12.28 -4.05
C ALA A 16 -2.16 11.76 -5.22
N ALA A 17 -3.45 12.11 -5.24
CA ALA A 17 -4.35 11.76 -6.34
C ALA A 17 -3.91 12.36 -7.67
N ASN A 18 -3.37 13.59 -7.70
CA ASN A 18 -2.79 14.19 -8.91
C ASN A 18 -1.68 13.32 -9.50
N ILE A 19 -0.79 12.79 -8.66
CA ILE A 19 0.33 11.94 -9.10
C ILE A 19 -0.18 10.62 -9.66
N LEU A 20 -1.12 9.96 -8.95
CA LEU A 20 -1.74 8.72 -9.42
C LEU A 20 -2.52 8.92 -10.72
N SER A 21 -3.32 9.99 -10.82
CA SER A 21 -4.07 10.31 -12.03
C SER A 21 -3.16 10.59 -13.22
N ALA A 22 -2.07 11.31 -13.01
CA ALA A 22 -1.07 11.54 -14.06
C ALA A 22 -0.46 10.24 -14.57
N GLN A 23 -0.18 9.27 -13.69
CA GLN A 23 0.30 7.95 -14.08
C GLN A 23 -0.71 7.23 -14.97
N VAL A 24 -1.99 7.23 -14.60
CA VAL A 24 -3.07 6.60 -15.37
C VAL A 24 -3.26 7.29 -16.73
N ILE A 25 -3.26 8.62 -16.77
CA ILE A 25 -3.42 9.38 -18.02
C ILE A 25 -2.25 9.15 -18.97
N MET A 26 -1.03 9.15 -18.46
CA MET A 26 0.18 9.01 -19.29
C MET A 26 0.44 7.58 -19.73
N LYS A 27 -0.07 6.59 -19.00
CA LYS A 27 0.03 5.16 -19.30
C LYS A 27 -1.27 4.46 -18.87
N PRO A 28 -2.31 4.44 -19.72
CA PRO A 28 -3.61 3.86 -19.37
C PRO A 28 -3.57 2.40 -18.92
N ASP A 29 -2.66 1.60 -19.45
CA ASP A 29 -2.41 0.19 -19.10
C ASP A 29 -1.40 0.02 -17.95
N CYS A 30 -1.23 1.03 -17.09
CA CYS A 30 -0.27 0.98 -16.00
C CYS A 30 -0.64 -0.05 -14.93
N VAL A 31 0.38 -0.51 -14.22
CA VAL A 31 0.25 -1.33 -13.01
C VAL A 31 0.44 -0.42 -11.79
N LEU A 32 -0.62 -0.26 -11.01
CA LEU A 32 -0.60 0.52 -9.76
C LEU A 32 -0.44 -0.41 -8.57
N GLY A 33 0.55 -0.15 -7.73
CA GLY A 33 0.66 -0.72 -6.40
C GLY A 33 -0.15 0.11 -5.41
N LEU A 34 -1.09 -0.51 -4.69
CA LEU A 34 -2.02 0.18 -3.81
C LEU A 34 -1.85 -0.24 -2.35
N ALA A 35 -2.29 0.63 -1.46
CA ALA A 35 -2.22 0.46 -0.01
C ALA A 35 -3.61 0.61 0.61
N THR A 36 -3.79 0.01 1.79
CA THR A 36 -4.99 0.16 2.61
C THR A 36 -4.71 1.07 3.82
N GLY A 37 -5.67 1.18 4.71
CA GLY A 37 -5.60 2.04 5.89
C GLY A 37 -6.28 3.39 5.67
N SER A 38 -6.34 4.20 6.72
CA SER A 38 -7.07 5.47 6.70
C SER A 38 -6.41 6.55 5.85
N THR A 39 -5.08 6.55 5.74
CA THR A 39 -4.33 7.61 5.05
C THR A 39 -4.68 7.72 3.56
N PRO A 40 -4.75 6.64 2.74
CA PRO A 40 -5.04 6.75 1.32
C PRO A 40 -6.53 6.95 0.98
N ILE A 41 -7.47 6.86 1.92
CA ILE A 41 -8.91 6.95 1.63
C ILE A 41 -9.25 8.24 0.87
N GLY A 42 -8.80 9.39 1.35
CA GLY A 42 -9.06 10.66 0.69
C GLY A 42 -8.44 10.76 -0.71
N THR A 43 -7.32 10.08 -0.93
CA THR A 43 -6.71 9.96 -2.27
C THR A 43 -7.61 9.16 -3.21
N TYR A 44 -8.14 8.03 -2.75
CA TYR A 44 -9.09 7.22 -3.53
C TYR A 44 -10.39 7.98 -3.79
N ASP A 45 -10.94 8.67 -2.80
CA ASP A 45 -12.14 9.49 -2.97
C ASP A 45 -11.94 10.58 -4.05
N GLN A 46 -10.76 11.20 -4.10
CA GLN A 46 -10.45 12.19 -5.12
C GLN A 46 -10.32 11.57 -6.51
N LEU A 47 -9.74 10.39 -6.64
CA LEU A 47 -9.67 9.65 -7.91
C LEU A 47 -11.08 9.27 -8.41
N VAL A 48 -11.94 8.82 -7.51
CA VAL A 48 -13.35 8.52 -7.82
C VAL A 48 -14.11 9.77 -8.29
N GLU A 49 -13.89 10.92 -7.64
CA GLU A 49 -14.49 12.19 -8.04
C GLU A 49 -14.10 12.55 -9.49
N TRP A 50 -12.82 12.44 -9.84
CA TRP A 50 -12.36 12.75 -11.20
C TRP A 50 -12.85 11.71 -12.22
N TYR A 51 -12.91 10.44 -11.84
CA TYR A 51 -13.55 9.42 -12.68
C TYR A 51 -15.02 9.76 -12.96
N ASN A 52 -15.81 10.14 -11.95
CA ASN A 52 -17.20 10.52 -12.10
C ASN A 52 -17.40 11.78 -12.96
N LYS A 53 -16.41 12.67 -13.01
CA LYS A 53 -16.39 13.85 -13.89
C LYS A 53 -15.97 13.54 -15.33
N GLY A 54 -15.51 12.33 -15.60
CA GLY A 54 -15.03 11.90 -16.91
C GLY A 54 -13.56 12.23 -17.19
N ASP A 55 -12.80 12.62 -16.18
CA ASP A 55 -11.38 13.00 -16.32
C ASP A 55 -10.43 11.80 -16.26
N LEU A 56 -10.88 10.66 -15.71
CA LEU A 56 -10.08 9.44 -15.56
C LEU A 56 -10.81 8.20 -16.10
N ASP A 57 -10.03 7.31 -16.66
CA ASP A 57 -10.47 5.99 -17.14
C ASP A 57 -9.55 4.91 -16.55
N PHE A 58 -10.15 3.98 -15.80
CA PHE A 58 -9.43 2.86 -15.16
C PHE A 58 -9.61 1.53 -15.90
N SER A 59 -10.26 1.51 -17.06
CA SER A 59 -10.64 0.27 -17.76
C SER A 59 -9.45 -0.61 -18.16
N GLU A 60 -8.27 -0.03 -18.39
CA GLU A 60 -7.06 -0.76 -18.75
C GLU A 60 -6.06 -0.89 -17.58
N VAL A 61 -6.31 -0.21 -16.46
CA VAL A 61 -5.44 -0.25 -15.27
C VAL A 61 -5.44 -1.63 -14.63
N THR A 62 -4.27 -2.10 -14.23
CA THR A 62 -4.10 -3.28 -13.37
C THR A 62 -3.60 -2.84 -11.99
N THR A 63 -4.10 -3.43 -10.92
CA THR A 63 -3.66 -3.11 -9.56
C THR A 63 -3.09 -4.31 -8.83
N VAL A 64 -2.13 -4.07 -7.95
CA VAL A 64 -1.59 -5.04 -6.99
C VAL A 64 -1.54 -4.37 -5.62
N ASN A 65 -2.19 -4.95 -4.61
CA ASN A 65 -2.11 -4.44 -3.25
C ASN A 65 -0.86 -4.95 -2.52
N LEU A 66 -0.39 -4.17 -1.56
CA LEU A 66 0.79 -4.50 -0.74
C LEU A 66 0.62 -5.78 0.07
N ASP A 67 -0.57 -6.01 0.60
CA ASP A 67 -0.79 -7.00 1.64
C ASP A 67 -2.25 -7.43 1.78
N GLU A 68 -2.46 -8.52 2.51
CA GLU A 68 -3.75 -9.03 2.95
C GLU A 68 -3.58 -9.86 4.22
N TYR A 69 -4.57 -9.84 5.09
CA TYR A 69 -4.64 -10.73 6.24
C TYR A 69 -4.74 -12.20 5.84
N LYS A 70 -3.92 -13.05 6.46
CA LYS A 70 -4.01 -14.51 6.30
C LYS A 70 -5.12 -15.08 7.18
N GLY A 71 -5.94 -15.95 6.59
CA GLY A 71 -7.04 -16.59 7.27
C GLY A 71 -8.35 -15.79 7.28
N LEU A 72 -8.40 -14.64 6.61
CA LEU A 72 -9.59 -13.81 6.54
C LEU A 72 -10.24 -13.93 5.15
N PRO A 73 -11.51 -14.35 5.04
CA PRO A 73 -12.18 -14.45 3.74
C PRO A 73 -12.43 -13.06 3.15
N ARG A 74 -12.43 -12.98 1.82
CA ARG A 74 -12.66 -11.73 1.07
C ARG A 74 -14.01 -11.07 1.38
N THR A 75 -15.01 -11.86 1.81
CA THR A 75 -16.34 -11.39 2.20
C THR A 75 -16.37 -10.72 3.57
N ASN A 76 -15.32 -10.89 4.37
CA ASN A 76 -15.19 -10.19 5.65
C ASN A 76 -14.93 -8.71 5.40
N ASP A 77 -15.70 -7.83 6.06
CA ASP A 77 -15.60 -6.38 5.90
C ASP A 77 -14.29 -5.77 6.42
N GLN A 78 -13.47 -6.56 7.11
CA GLN A 78 -12.13 -6.17 7.57
C GLN A 78 -11.01 -6.68 6.65
N SER A 79 -11.31 -7.47 5.61
CA SER A 79 -10.31 -7.84 4.62
C SER A 79 -9.86 -6.63 3.79
N TYR A 80 -8.64 -6.64 3.31
CA TYR A 80 -8.14 -5.58 2.43
C TYR A 80 -8.75 -5.66 1.04
N TYR A 81 -9.14 -6.85 0.61
CA TYR A 81 -9.97 -7.01 -0.58
C TYR A 81 -11.28 -6.21 -0.46
N TYR A 82 -12.00 -6.37 0.65
CA TYR A 82 -13.24 -5.63 0.91
C TYR A 82 -12.99 -4.12 0.97
N PHE A 83 -11.94 -3.71 1.68
CA PHE A 83 -11.52 -2.31 1.77
C PHE A 83 -11.33 -1.68 0.38
N MET A 84 -10.61 -2.34 -0.51
CA MET A 84 -10.33 -1.81 -1.85
C MET A 84 -11.58 -1.73 -2.71
N HIS A 85 -12.49 -2.70 -2.60
CA HIS A 85 -13.78 -2.63 -3.28
C HIS A 85 -14.64 -1.48 -2.77
N GLN A 86 -14.70 -1.29 -1.45
CA GLN A 86 -15.48 -0.22 -0.82
C GLN A 86 -14.94 1.19 -1.19
N HIS A 87 -13.62 1.35 -1.21
CA HIS A 87 -13.02 2.69 -1.35
C HIS A 87 -12.62 3.05 -2.78
N LEU A 88 -12.43 2.08 -3.67
CA LEU A 88 -11.99 2.37 -5.03
C LEU A 88 -12.65 1.46 -6.09
N PHE A 89 -12.47 0.14 -6.01
CA PHE A 89 -12.73 -0.73 -7.17
C PHE A 89 -14.19 -0.72 -7.64
N ASP A 90 -15.16 -0.74 -6.73
CA ASP A 90 -16.58 -0.71 -7.07
C ASP A 90 -17.10 0.70 -7.44
N ARG A 91 -16.23 1.70 -7.35
CA ARG A 91 -16.58 3.11 -7.56
C ARG A 91 -16.02 3.70 -8.86
N VAL A 92 -15.23 2.90 -9.60
CA VAL A 92 -14.64 3.26 -10.90
C VAL A 92 -14.85 2.13 -11.91
N ASN A 93 -14.46 2.33 -13.16
CA ASN A 93 -14.63 1.34 -14.22
C ASN A 93 -13.47 0.35 -14.38
N ILE A 94 -12.72 0.09 -13.31
CA ILE A 94 -11.68 -0.93 -13.36
C ILE A 94 -12.28 -2.32 -13.55
N ASP A 95 -11.65 -3.14 -14.40
CA ASP A 95 -12.03 -4.53 -14.55
C ASP A 95 -11.66 -5.29 -13.26
N PRO A 96 -12.63 -5.93 -12.56
CA PRO A 96 -12.34 -6.71 -11.36
C PRO A 96 -11.26 -7.78 -11.56
N GLU A 97 -11.15 -8.37 -12.75
CA GLU A 97 -10.12 -9.37 -13.06
C GLU A 97 -8.69 -8.78 -13.15
N ARG A 98 -8.59 -7.46 -13.26
CA ARG A 98 -7.33 -6.73 -13.24
C ARG A 98 -6.94 -6.22 -11.85
N THR A 99 -7.75 -6.48 -10.83
CA THR A 99 -7.46 -6.13 -9.44
C THR A 99 -6.88 -7.33 -8.70
N ASN A 100 -5.77 -7.13 -8.01
CA ASN A 100 -5.04 -8.19 -7.34
C ASN A 100 -4.73 -7.83 -5.89
N VAL A 101 -5.14 -8.72 -5.00
CA VAL A 101 -4.84 -8.69 -3.57
C VAL A 101 -4.33 -10.09 -3.21
N PRO A 102 -3.34 -10.24 -2.32
CA PRO A 102 -2.91 -11.55 -1.88
C PRO A 102 -4.09 -12.42 -1.41
N ASN A 103 -4.03 -13.71 -1.66
CA ASN A 103 -5.09 -14.63 -1.25
C ASN A 103 -4.90 -15.05 0.21
N GLY A 104 -5.55 -14.35 1.13
CA GLY A 104 -5.47 -14.65 2.57
C GLY A 104 -5.98 -16.05 2.94
N MET A 105 -6.78 -16.68 2.09
CA MET A 105 -7.33 -18.03 2.34
C MET A 105 -6.42 -19.17 1.88
N GLU A 106 -5.32 -18.89 1.16
CA GLU A 106 -4.31 -19.92 0.88
C GLU A 106 -3.48 -20.17 2.16
N PRO A 107 -3.54 -21.37 2.76
CA PRO A 107 -2.82 -21.65 4.00
C PRO A 107 -1.32 -21.85 3.79
N ASP A 108 -0.91 -22.26 2.60
CA ASP A 108 0.50 -22.46 2.23
C ASP A 108 1.14 -21.13 1.87
N ALA A 109 1.96 -20.62 2.78
CA ALA A 109 2.61 -19.32 2.63
C ALA A 109 3.59 -19.27 1.45
N GLU A 110 4.37 -20.32 1.23
CA GLU A 110 5.34 -20.36 0.13
C GLU A 110 4.61 -20.34 -1.21
N LYS A 111 3.54 -21.10 -1.32
CA LYS A 111 2.70 -21.13 -2.51
C LYS A 111 2.09 -19.77 -2.83
N GLU A 112 1.46 -19.11 -1.85
CA GLU A 112 0.82 -17.81 -2.09
C GLU A 112 1.84 -16.71 -2.37
N CYS A 113 2.90 -16.64 -1.59
CA CYS A 113 3.95 -15.63 -1.80
C CYS A 113 4.63 -15.81 -3.16
N GLY A 114 4.94 -17.05 -3.54
CA GLY A 114 5.49 -17.36 -4.87
C GLY A 114 4.53 -17.01 -6.01
N ARG A 115 3.24 -17.32 -5.86
CA ARG A 115 2.20 -16.95 -6.83
C ARG A 115 2.12 -15.43 -7.01
N TYR A 116 2.15 -14.68 -5.92
CA TYR A 116 2.00 -13.23 -5.96
C TYR A 116 3.22 -12.54 -6.59
N GLU A 117 4.44 -13.00 -6.28
CA GLU A 117 5.66 -12.54 -6.94
C GLU A 117 5.65 -12.85 -8.45
N GLU A 118 5.22 -14.05 -8.84
CA GLU A 118 5.12 -14.40 -10.26
C GLU A 118 4.07 -13.55 -10.99
N LEU A 119 2.94 -13.28 -10.34
CA LEU A 119 1.94 -12.37 -10.88
C LEU A 119 2.54 -10.98 -11.15
N ILE A 120 3.21 -10.38 -10.18
CA ILE A 120 3.85 -9.05 -10.33
C ILE A 120 4.88 -9.08 -11.46
N ARG A 121 5.68 -10.14 -11.54
CA ARG A 121 6.67 -10.31 -12.62
C ARG A 121 5.99 -10.43 -13.99
N SER A 122 4.92 -11.19 -14.10
CA SER A 122 4.16 -11.38 -15.34
C SER A 122 3.53 -10.09 -15.86
N LEU A 123 3.18 -9.16 -14.95
CA LEU A 123 2.67 -7.83 -15.27
C LEU A 123 3.77 -6.85 -15.74
N GLY A 124 5.04 -7.25 -15.70
CA GLY A 124 6.16 -6.36 -15.99
C GLY A 124 6.57 -5.45 -14.84
N GLY A 125 6.15 -5.78 -13.62
CA GLY A 125 6.39 -5.00 -12.42
C GLY A 125 5.38 -3.88 -12.18
N VAL A 126 5.62 -3.07 -11.16
CA VAL A 126 4.73 -1.98 -10.72
C VAL A 126 5.22 -0.65 -11.31
N ASP A 127 4.35 0.10 -11.97
CA ASP A 127 4.70 1.41 -12.53
C ASP A 127 4.75 2.50 -11.44
N LEU A 128 3.80 2.49 -10.52
CA LEU A 128 3.75 3.42 -9.38
C LEU A 128 3.21 2.70 -8.15
N GLN A 129 4.01 2.63 -7.08
CA GLN A 129 3.63 2.05 -5.80
C GLN A 129 3.24 3.14 -4.81
N LEU A 130 2.00 3.09 -4.35
CA LEU A 130 1.52 3.90 -3.23
C LEU A 130 1.89 3.25 -1.90
N LEU A 131 2.45 4.02 -0.98
CA LEU A 131 2.81 3.60 0.38
C LEU A 131 2.26 4.56 1.41
N GLY A 132 1.81 4.04 2.55
CA GLY A 132 1.75 4.79 3.80
C GLY A 132 3.05 4.64 4.60
N LEU A 133 3.23 5.46 5.62
CA LEU A 133 4.34 5.37 6.56
C LEU A 133 3.82 4.99 7.95
N GLY A 134 4.25 3.84 8.44
CA GLY A 134 3.95 3.42 9.82
C GLY A 134 4.63 4.30 10.86
N HIS A 135 4.09 4.32 12.08
CA HIS A 135 4.62 5.15 13.18
C HIS A 135 6.06 4.77 13.60
N ASN A 136 6.48 3.55 13.32
CA ASN A 136 7.84 3.05 13.58
C ASN A 136 8.70 2.94 12.32
N GLY A 137 8.22 3.47 11.19
CA GLY A 137 8.91 3.43 9.90
C GLY A 137 8.63 2.21 9.04
N HIS A 138 7.66 1.36 9.41
CA HIS A 138 7.28 0.24 8.57
C HIS A 138 6.60 0.71 7.27
N ILE A 139 6.78 -0.07 6.22
CA ILE A 139 6.08 0.03 4.94
C ILE A 139 5.50 -1.33 4.56
N GLY A 140 4.22 -1.38 4.16
CA GLY A 140 3.46 -2.63 4.19
C GLY A 140 3.44 -3.19 5.61
N PHE A 141 3.61 -4.49 5.78
CA PHE A 141 3.86 -5.12 7.07
C PHE A 141 5.36 -5.44 7.31
N ASN A 142 6.27 -4.70 6.66
CA ASN A 142 7.71 -4.82 6.93
C ASN A 142 8.06 -3.98 8.16
N GLU A 143 8.07 -4.62 9.31
CA GLU A 143 8.36 -4.02 10.61
C GLU A 143 9.87 -3.83 10.83
N PRO A 144 10.28 -2.94 11.78
CA PRO A 144 11.67 -2.84 12.20
C PRO A 144 12.28 -4.18 12.56
N GLY A 145 13.49 -4.45 12.08
CA GLY A 145 14.18 -5.72 12.25
C GLY A 145 15.68 -5.63 12.05
N GLU A 146 16.34 -6.76 12.01
CA GLU A 146 17.80 -6.87 11.82
C GLU A 146 18.20 -6.87 10.32
N ALA A 147 17.24 -7.15 9.44
CA ALA A 147 17.47 -7.21 8.00
C ALA A 147 16.27 -6.67 7.23
N PHE A 148 16.50 -6.24 6.00
CA PHE A 148 15.42 -5.92 5.06
C PHE A 148 14.86 -7.22 4.47
N GLU A 149 13.56 -7.44 4.61
CA GLU A 149 12.87 -8.55 3.96
C GLU A 149 12.89 -8.38 2.44
N LYS A 150 13.06 -9.48 1.73
CA LYS A 150 13.27 -9.41 0.26
C LYS A 150 11.96 -9.37 -0.50
N GLU A 151 11.32 -10.51 -0.66
CA GLU A 151 10.15 -10.70 -1.52
C GLU A 151 8.87 -10.80 -0.67
N THR A 152 7.73 -11.00 -1.33
CA THR A 152 6.47 -11.25 -0.64
C THR A 152 6.62 -12.42 0.33
N HIS A 153 6.18 -12.23 1.56
CA HIS A 153 6.36 -13.18 2.64
C HIS A 153 5.18 -13.14 3.63
N CYS A 154 5.08 -14.17 4.44
CA CYS A 154 4.12 -14.24 5.54
C CYS A 154 4.76 -13.65 6.80
N VAL A 155 4.05 -12.74 7.46
CA VAL A 155 4.50 -12.12 8.72
C VAL A 155 3.56 -12.47 9.85
N ASP A 156 4.11 -12.61 11.05
CA ASP A 156 3.34 -12.59 12.29
C ASP A 156 3.04 -11.14 12.67
N LEU A 157 1.78 -10.83 12.92
CA LEU A 157 1.38 -9.49 13.36
C LEU A 157 1.83 -9.26 14.80
N THR A 158 2.31 -8.06 15.08
CA THR A 158 2.70 -7.69 16.44
C THR A 158 1.49 -7.65 17.39
N GLU A 159 1.72 -7.89 18.66
CA GLU A 159 0.65 -7.80 19.68
C GLU A 159 -0.03 -6.44 19.67
N SER A 160 0.72 -5.37 19.44
CA SER A 160 0.19 -4.01 19.34
C SER A 160 -0.75 -3.85 18.13
N THR A 161 -0.43 -4.47 16.99
CA THR A 161 -1.28 -4.48 15.80
C THR A 161 -2.55 -5.29 16.03
N ILE A 162 -2.44 -6.47 16.64
CA ILE A 162 -3.58 -7.31 16.99
C ILE A 162 -4.50 -6.57 17.98
N GLU A 163 -3.95 -5.97 19.01
CA GLU A 163 -4.71 -5.22 20.01
C GLU A 163 -5.42 -4.00 19.39
N ALA A 164 -4.74 -3.25 18.54
CA ALA A 164 -5.34 -2.11 17.83
C ALA A 164 -6.50 -2.52 16.92
N ASN A 165 -6.42 -3.72 16.34
CA ASN A 165 -7.44 -4.23 15.42
C ASN A 165 -8.63 -4.92 16.10
N LYS A 166 -8.52 -5.31 17.37
CA LYS A 166 -9.62 -5.98 18.12
C LYS A 166 -10.94 -5.26 17.99
N ARG A 167 -10.93 -3.95 17.99
CA ARG A 167 -12.15 -3.10 17.91
C ARG A 167 -12.95 -3.32 16.62
N PHE A 168 -12.38 -3.91 15.61
CA PHE A 168 -13.01 -4.16 14.31
C PHE A 168 -13.55 -5.58 14.15
N PHE A 169 -13.34 -6.46 15.15
CA PHE A 169 -13.72 -7.86 15.13
C PHE A 169 -14.69 -8.19 16.28
N ALA A 170 -15.51 -9.23 16.07
CA ALA A 170 -16.48 -9.65 17.07
C ALA A 170 -15.83 -10.18 18.36
N SER A 171 -14.66 -10.84 18.24
CA SER A 171 -13.88 -11.35 19.36
C SER A 171 -12.38 -11.19 19.10
N ALA A 172 -11.56 -11.28 20.15
CA ALA A 172 -10.11 -11.25 20.03
C ALA A 172 -9.55 -12.43 19.24
N ASP A 173 -10.26 -13.56 19.27
CA ASP A 173 -9.83 -14.79 18.56
C ASP A 173 -10.06 -14.68 17.04
N ASP A 174 -10.97 -13.79 16.62
CA ASP A 174 -11.27 -13.55 15.20
C ASP A 174 -10.25 -12.60 14.54
N VAL A 175 -9.40 -11.94 15.31
CA VAL A 175 -8.36 -11.04 14.79
C VAL A 175 -7.29 -11.88 14.11
N PRO A 176 -6.98 -11.62 12.82
CA PRO A 176 -5.90 -12.30 12.13
C PRO A 176 -4.58 -12.12 12.86
N LYS A 177 -3.78 -13.19 12.90
CA LYS A 177 -2.46 -13.19 13.56
C LYS A 177 -1.31 -13.09 12.56
N GLN A 178 -1.60 -13.33 11.28
CA GLN A 178 -0.63 -13.30 10.20
C GLN A 178 -1.16 -12.51 9.01
N ALA A 179 -0.24 -12.04 8.18
CA ALA A 179 -0.54 -11.40 6.91
C ALA A 179 0.47 -11.81 5.83
N TYR A 180 0.05 -11.73 4.57
CA TYR A 180 0.94 -11.75 3.41
C TYR A 180 1.27 -10.33 3.03
N THR A 181 2.53 -10.00 2.85
CA THR A 181 2.98 -8.64 2.50
C THR A 181 4.10 -8.65 1.48
N MET A 182 4.08 -7.70 0.56
CA MET A 182 5.24 -7.45 -0.30
C MET A 182 6.46 -7.13 0.56
N GLY A 183 7.59 -7.74 0.22
CA GLY A 183 8.86 -7.43 0.85
C GLY A 183 9.51 -6.16 0.31
N ILE A 184 10.55 -5.73 0.98
CA ILE A 184 11.29 -4.49 0.65
C ILE A 184 11.84 -4.53 -0.79
N LYS A 185 12.40 -5.67 -1.23
CA LYS A 185 12.90 -5.83 -2.61
C LYS A 185 11.79 -5.63 -3.63
N THR A 186 10.62 -6.23 -3.39
CA THR A 186 9.46 -6.12 -4.29
C THR A 186 8.99 -4.67 -4.39
N ILE A 187 8.89 -3.98 -3.26
CA ILE A 187 8.54 -2.55 -3.20
C ILE A 187 9.57 -1.70 -3.95
N MET A 188 10.86 -1.94 -3.71
CA MET A 188 11.97 -1.19 -4.31
C MET A 188 12.11 -1.41 -5.83
N GLN A 189 11.53 -2.46 -6.37
CA GLN A 189 11.48 -2.74 -7.82
C GLN A 189 10.41 -1.95 -8.57
N ALA A 190 9.50 -1.29 -7.87
CA ALA A 190 8.56 -0.37 -8.52
C ALA A 190 9.32 0.75 -9.24
N LYS A 191 8.82 1.18 -10.40
CA LYS A 191 9.48 2.23 -11.19
C LYS A 191 9.44 3.58 -10.49
N LYS A 192 8.33 3.85 -9.79
CA LYS A 192 8.11 5.06 -8.99
C LYS A 192 7.46 4.69 -7.67
N ILE A 193 7.75 5.44 -6.64
CA ILE A 193 7.15 5.29 -5.31
C ILE A 193 6.54 6.61 -4.89
N LEU A 194 5.30 6.55 -4.45
CA LEU A 194 4.55 7.64 -3.83
C LEU A 194 4.28 7.29 -2.38
N ILE A 195 4.85 8.04 -1.46
CA ILE A 195 4.58 7.91 -0.03
C ILE A 195 3.63 9.02 0.42
N VAL A 196 2.60 8.66 1.16
CA VAL A 196 1.66 9.59 1.77
C VAL A 196 1.77 9.55 3.29
N VAL A 197 1.91 10.73 3.88
CA VAL A 197 2.07 10.88 5.33
C VAL A 197 1.16 12.00 5.81
N ASN A 198 0.41 11.76 6.87
CA ASN A 198 -0.47 12.75 7.47
C ASN A 198 -0.34 12.77 8.98
N GLY A 199 -0.22 13.97 9.53
CA GLY A 199 -0.24 14.25 10.97
C GLY A 199 1.13 14.60 11.54
N GLU A 200 1.13 15.62 12.41
CA GLU A 200 2.32 16.12 13.10
C GLU A 200 3.06 15.04 13.91
N ASN A 201 2.34 14.03 14.39
CA ASN A 201 2.92 12.88 15.10
C ASN A 201 3.81 11.99 14.23
N LYS A 202 3.86 12.25 12.93
CA LYS A 202 4.74 11.55 11.98
C LYS A 202 6.06 12.26 11.72
N ALA A 203 6.25 13.48 12.21
CA ALA A 203 7.44 14.29 11.93
C ALA A 203 8.74 13.55 12.28
N ASP A 204 8.82 12.97 13.48
CA ASP A 204 10.01 12.25 13.94
C ASP A 204 10.35 11.04 13.07
N ILE A 205 9.34 10.27 12.66
CA ILE A 205 9.59 9.09 11.82
C ILE A 205 9.91 9.48 10.37
N VAL A 206 9.37 10.57 9.87
CA VAL A 206 9.76 11.15 8.57
C VAL A 206 11.22 11.57 8.60
N GLU A 207 11.67 12.26 9.65
CA GLU A 207 13.07 12.65 9.81
C GLU A 207 13.98 11.42 9.84
N ARG A 208 13.65 10.43 10.67
CA ARG A 208 14.44 9.19 10.76
C ARG A 208 14.47 8.41 9.46
N ALA A 209 13.36 8.30 8.75
CA ALA A 209 13.25 7.51 7.54
C ALA A 209 13.93 8.17 6.33
N PHE A 210 13.90 9.49 6.21
CA PHE A 210 14.33 10.15 4.97
C PHE A 210 15.57 11.05 5.11
N PHE A 211 15.98 11.35 6.35
CA PHE A 211 17.17 12.16 6.64
C PHE A 211 18.15 11.46 7.60
N GLY A 212 17.73 10.36 8.20
CA GLY A 212 18.57 9.49 9.02
C GLY A 212 19.36 8.45 8.21
N PRO A 213 20.07 7.54 8.90
CA PRO A 213 20.77 6.44 8.22
C PRO A 213 19.80 5.43 7.60
N VAL A 214 20.23 4.80 6.50
CA VAL A 214 19.53 3.66 5.93
C VAL A 214 19.78 2.44 6.81
N THR A 215 18.72 1.93 7.44
CA THR A 215 18.80 0.82 8.39
C THR A 215 17.50 0.02 8.40
N PRO A 216 17.55 -1.32 8.56
CA PRO A 216 16.34 -2.12 8.70
C PRO A 216 15.55 -1.86 10.02
N GLU A 217 16.14 -1.18 10.99
CA GLU A 217 15.42 -0.67 12.17
C GLU A 217 14.38 0.42 11.81
N VAL A 218 14.52 1.03 10.63
CA VAL A 218 13.54 1.94 10.04
C VAL A 218 13.33 1.51 8.58
N PRO A 219 12.47 0.55 8.30
CA PRO A 219 12.35 -0.06 6.98
C PRO A 219 12.16 0.93 5.83
N ALA A 220 11.37 1.99 6.04
CA ALA A 220 11.17 3.05 5.06
C ALA A 220 12.47 3.80 4.68
N SER A 221 13.52 3.73 5.50
CA SER A 221 14.80 4.40 5.22
C SER A 221 15.45 3.91 3.93
N ILE A 222 15.18 2.68 3.50
CA ILE A 222 15.68 2.13 2.23
C ILE A 222 15.22 2.93 1.01
N LEU A 223 14.09 3.62 1.12
CA LEU A 223 13.53 4.42 0.03
C LEU A 223 14.45 5.59 -0.36
N GLN A 224 15.38 6.00 0.52
CA GLN A 224 16.43 6.96 0.18
C GLN A 224 17.31 6.50 -0.99
N LEU A 225 17.41 5.19 -1.21
CA LEU A 225 18.21 4.56 -2.27
C LEU A 225 17.41 4.33 -3.57
N HIS A 226 16.11 4.60 -3.56
CA HIS A 226 15.27 4.45 -4.75
C HIS A 226 15.42 5.66 -5.68
N ASN A 227 15.42 5.42 -6.99
CA ASN A 227 15.68 6.45 -7.99
C ASN A 227 14.54 7.48 -8.13
N ASP A 228 13.29 7.11 -7.89
CA ASP A 228 12.12 7.97 -8.07
C ASP A 228 11.10 7.81 -6.93
N VAL A 229 11.31 8.58 -5.87
CA VAL A 229 10.42 8.64 -4.70
C VAL A 229 9.87 10.04 -4.54
N THR A 230 8.57 10.12 -4.37
CA THR A 230 7.87 11.35 -3.97
C THR A 230 7.18 11.13 -2.63
N LEU A 231 7.50 11.95 -1.65
CA LEU A 231 6.81 12.06 -0.37
C LEU A 231 5.79 13.20 -0.46
N VAL A 232 4.55 12.92 -0.13
CA VAL A 232 3.48 13.92 -0.02
C VAL A 232 2.96 13.89 1.41
N GLY A 233 3.10 15.00 2.13
CA GLY A 233 2.67 15.05 3.53
C GLY A 233 2.86 16.38 4.21
N GLY A 234 2.29 16.45 5.44
CA GLY A 234 2.32 17.61 6.33
C GLY A 234 1.53 17.34 7.61
#